data_a16ca14840165112d116cceb5baefc9b
#
_entry.id   a16ca14840165112d116cceb5baefc9b
#
_cell.length_a   1.000
_cell.length_b   1.000
_cell.length_c   1.000
_cell.angle_alpha   90.00
_cell.angle_beta   90.00
_cell.angle_gamma   90.00
#
_symmetry.space_group_name_H-M   'P 1'
#
loop_
_entity.id
_entity.type
_entity.pdbx_description
1 polymer ?
#
loop_
_entity_poly.entity_id
_entity_poly.type
_entity_poly.pdbx_seq_one_letter_code
_entity_poly.pdbx_strand_id
1 'polypeptide(L)'
;AKATGKPVGLNAVDGFGASELAKSNASYLYTELWGAHETNAQVKQYLQQQRIDSHGKPAIIAAYMNKGENIDDGKGKQTFNTASVQLADAAFAANGATHLELGQNGDPQVKPGNYTKMLEGPYFPDRNRYMQEDLKYWLPSYYNVITAYEQVLYGPQLTSTGRTVSIEGQPTSTDGAANTIWTNTMRNSTGDVLHLINLKGDDGKWRNATGKIEEQKNLKVKYYVGQDGVPARINLVSPDINGGAAKDLSFTKGTDAKGTYITFTVSSLKVWDFIYMIKGNGEGANTRVVNANSGLCMNVRDGKLANGTQVEQVNCDANSYSQNFQYVDGQLRLAGKNMCVDIKEHRNVDGTGIHAWECNSALKSQKWEYTSAGQYRNPETGKCLGVSGDSKQTGAPVHLWTCHSGASQRWTNPN
;
A
#
# COMPACT_ATOMS: atom_id res chain seq x y z
N ALA A 1 -3.30 5.32 27.76
CA ALA A 1 -2.34 5.54 26.67
C ALA A 1 -1.34 6.67 26.98
N LYS A 2 -1.79 7.89 27.23
CA LYS A 2 -0.86 9.02 27.50
C LYS A 2 0.04 8.81 28.72
N ALA A 3 -0.48 8.21 29.81
CA ALA A 3 0.29 8.00 31.04
C ALA A 3 1.33 6.88 30.96
N THR A 4 1.16 5.91 30.06
CA THR A 4 2.03 4.73 29.96
C THR A 4 2.81 4.65 28.65
N GLY A 5 2.51 5.50 27.67
CA GLY A 5 3.07 5.44 26.30
C GLY A 5 2.64 4.20 25.51
N LYS A 6 1.78 3.35 26.06
CA LYS A 6 1.34 2.11 25.39
C LYS A 6 0.12 2.37 24.50
N PRO A 7 0.01 1.71 23.32
CA PRO A 7 -1.20 1.75 22.53
C PRO A 7 -2.39 1.14 23.29
N VAL A 8 -3.55 1.75 23.13
CA VAL A 8 -4.81 1.30 23.75
C VAL A 8 -5.87 1.16 22.68
N GLY A 9 -6.53 0.02 22.65
CA GLY A 9 -7.75 -0.26 21.88
C GLY A 9 -8.91 -0.59 22.82
N LEU A 10 -10.12 -0.36 22.34
CA LEU A 10 -11.36 -0.70 23.03
C LEU A 10 -12.21 -1.56 22.10
N ASN A 11 -12.87 -2.57 22.64
CA ASN A 11 -13.72 -3.48 21.87
C ASN A 11 -15.12 -2.88 21.64
N ALA A 12 -15.56 -2.90 20.39
CA ALA A 12 -16.93 -2.61 19.98
C ALA A 12 -17.62 -3.90 19.54
N VAL A 13 -18.37 -4.51 20.42
CA VAL A 13 -19.06 -5.79 20.17
C VAL A 13 -20.11 -5.62 19.08
N ASP A 14 -20.01 -6.38 17.99
CA ASP A 14 -20.84 -6.29 16.76
C ASP A 14 -21.02 -4.85 16.22
N GLY A 15 -19.97 -4.05 16.38
CA GLY A 15 -19.96 -2.65 15.96
C GLY A 15 -20.71 -1.69 16.90
N PHE A 16 -21.28 -2.16 18.02
CA PHE A 16 -22.02 -1.31 18.96
C PHE A 16 -21.08 -0.29 19.61
N GLY A 17 -21.44 0.99 19.50
CA GLY A 17 -20.63 2.11 20.02
C GLY A 17 -19.34 2.37 19.24
N ALA A 18 -19.12 1.72 18.10
CA ALA A 18 -17.88 1.81 17.33
C ALA A 18 -17.57 3.23 16.83
N SER A 19 -18.59 4.00 16.43
CA SER A 19 -18.43 5.39 16.00
C SER A 19 -17.87 6.29 17.13
N GLU A 20 -18.38 6.13 18.36
CA GLU A 20 -17.90 6.89 19.51
C GLU A 20 -16.48 6.47 19.91
N LEU A 21 -16.19 5.16 19.85
CA LEU A 21 -14.84 4.66 20.09
C LEU A 21 -13.86 5.15 19.01
N ALA A 22 -14.29 5.24 17.77
CA ALA A 22 -13.49 5.76 16.67
C ALA A 22 -13.06 7.21 16.90
N LYS A 23 -13.93 8.05 17.41
CA LYS A 23 -13.66 9.46 17.77
C LYS A 23 -12.81 9.63 19.03
N SER A 24 -12.67 8.58 19.84
CA SER A 24 -11.93 8.60 21.11
C SER A 24 -10.41 8.73 20.91
N ASN A 25 -9.65 8.81 22.00
CA ASN A 25 -8.18 8.77 21.99
C ASN A 25 -7.60 7.34 21.91
N ALA A 26 -8.37 6.34 21.49
CA ALA A 26 -7.87 5.00 21.22
C ALA A 26 -6.80 5.03 20.13
N SER A 27 -5.76 4.21 20.26
CA SER A 27 -4.66 4.15 19.31
C SER A 27 -5.01 3.35 18.05
N TYR A 28 -5.92 2.40 18.19
CA TYR A 28 -6.47 1.57 17.12
C TYR A 28 -7.92 1.19 17.45
N LEU A 29 -8.66 0.77 16.47
CA LEU A 29 -10.03 0.28 16.61
C LEU A 29 -9.99 -1.24 16.69
N TYR A 30 -10.72 -1.81 17.64
CA TYR A 30 -10.97 -3.23 17.69
C TYR A 30 -12.47 -3.47 17.73
N THR A 31 -12.97 -4.35 16.90
CA THR A 31 -14.39 -4.68 16.85
C THR A 31 -14.59 -6.15 16.53
N GLU A 32 -15.69 -6.67 17.03
CA GLU A 32 -16.22 -7.97 16.65
C GLU A 32 -17.31 -7.76 15.60
N LEU A 33 -17.31 -8.53 14.52
CA LEU A 33 -18.36 -8.46 13.50
C LEU A 33 -19.07 -9.80 13.36
N TRP A 34 -20.41 -9.75 13.38
CA TRP A 34 -21.27 -10.90 13.16
C TRP A 34 -22.63 -10.48 12.55
N GLY A 35 -23.76 -10.68 13.26
CA GLY A 35 -25.12 -10.65 12.75
C GLY A 35 -25.59 -9.37 12.07
N ALA A 36 -25.12 -8.20 12.49
CA ALA A 36 -25.53 -6.92 11.89
C ALA A 36 -24.82 -6.61 10.55
N HIS A 37 -23.74 -7.34 10.22
CA HIS A 37 -22.87 -7.06 9.07
C HIS A 37 -22.61 -8.34 8.26
N GLU A 38 -23.67 -8.91 7.66
CA GLU A 38 -23.62 -10.21 6.97
C GLU A 38 -23.01 -10.14 5.57
N THR A 39 -23.19 -9.05 4.84
CA THR A 39 -22.72 -8.94 3.44
C THR A 39 -21.42 -8.19 3.31
N ASN A 40 -20.67 -8.45 2.23
CA ASN A 40 -19.46 -7.70 1.87
C ASN A 40 -19.74 -6.19 1.77
N ALA A 41 -20.91 -5.80 1.24
CA ALA A 41 -21.33 -4.41 1.14
C ALA A 41 -21.46 -3.75 2.53
N GLN A 42 -22.06 -4.44 3.49
CA GLN A 42 -22.20 -3.94 4.86
C GLN A 42 -20.85 -3.80 5.55
N VAL A 43 -19.95 -4.78 5.39
CA VAL A 43 -18.57 -4.69 5.91
C VAL A 43 -17.84 -3.50 5.31
N LYS A 44 -17.89 -3.33 3.99
CA LYS A 44 -17.28 -2.18 3.31
C LYS A 44 -17.79 -0.86 3.87
N GLN A 45 -19.11 -0.71 3.96
CA GLN A 45 -19.75 0.51 4.48
C GLN A 45 -19.33 0.78 5.93
N TYR A 46 -19.35 -0.25 6.77
CA TYR A 46 -18.93 -0.15 8.18
C TYR A 46 -17.48 0.32 8.30
N LEU A 47 -16.55 -0.32 7.60
CA LEU A 47 -15.13 0.02 7.66
C LEU A 47 -14.84 1.42 7.10
N GLN A 48 -15.52 1.83 6.04
CA GLN A 48 -15.40 3.18 5.50
C GLN A 48 -15.86 4.22 6.52
N GLN A 49 -17.00 3.99 7.19
CA GLN A 49 -17.50 4.90 8.22
C GLN A 49 -16.52 4.97 9.41
N GLN A 50 -16.00 3.82 9.87
CA GLN A 50 -15.02 3.78 10.94
C GLN A 50 -13.75 4.57 10.60
N ARG A 51 -13.30 4.51 9.36
CA ARG A 51 -12.14 5.28 8.91
C ARG A 51 -12.41 6.79 8.92
N ILE A 52 -13.59 7.21 8.48
CA ILE A 52 -14.00 8.62 8.53
C ILE A 52 -14.03 9.11 9.98
N ASP A 53 -14.74 8.40 10.85
CA ASP A 53 -14.92 8.78 12.26
C ASP A 53 -13.61 8.81 13.06
N SER A 54 -12.67 7.94 12.71
CA SER A 54 -11.39 7.81 13.40
C SER A 54 -10.26 8.63 12.79
N HIS A 55 -10.48 9.32 11.70
CA HIS A 55 -9.43 9.95 10.89
C HIS A 55 -8.33 8.95 10.47
N GLY A 56 -8.74 7.75 10.08
CA GLY A 56 -7.88 6.73 9.50
C GLY A 56 -7.08 5.88 10.48
N LYS A 57 -7.52 5.72 11.73
CA LYS A 57 -6.89 4.77 12.67
C LYS A 57 -6.92 3.33 12.13
N PRO A 58 -5.90 2.52 12.47
CA PRO A 58 -5.93 1.10 12.14
C PRO A 58 -7.13 0.40 12.76
N ALA A 59 -7.77 -0.50 12.01
CA ALA A 59 -8.88 -1.30 12.47
C ALA A 59 -8.50 -2.79 12.50
N ILE A 60 -8.76 -3.44 13.62
CA ILE A 60 -8.60 -4.88 13.84
C ILE A 60 -9.98 -5.49 14.01
N ILE A 61 -10.31 -6.47 13.21
CA ILE A 61 -11.62 -7.10 13.17
C ILE A 61 -11.52 -8.54 13.66
N ALA A 62 -12.18 -8.84 14.78
CA ALA A 62 -12.47 -10.21 15.18
C ALA A 62 -13.75 -10.63 14.45
N ALA A 63 -13.59 -11.36 13.37
CA ALA A 63 -14.68 -11.72 12.48
C ALA A 63 -15.13 -13.17 12.73
N TYR A 64 -16.38 -13.34 13.17
CA TYR A 64 -16.93 -14.63 13.48
C TYR A 64 -17.57 -15.29 12.25
N MET A 65 -16.90 -16.29 11.71
CA MET A 65 -17.40 -17.08 10.60
C MET A 65 -18.66 -17.87 10.99
N ASN A 66 -19.54 -18.13 10.05
CA ASN A 66 -20.83 -18.76 10.30
C ASN A 66 -20.69 -20.24 10.66
N LYS A 67 -21.33 -20.67 11.77
CA LYS A 67 -21.19 -22.03 12.29
C LYS A 67 -21.82 -23.11 11.40
N GLY A 68 -22.89 -22.77 10.69
CA GLY A 68 -23.66 -23.72 9.88
C GLY A 68 -22.95 -24.20 8.61
N GLU A 69 -21.80 -23.63 8.29
CA GLU A 69 -21.21 -23.71 6.97
C GLU A 69 -19.80 -24.31 6.96
N ASN A 70 -19.50 -25.15 7.96
CA ASN A 70 -18.22 -25.80 8.02
C ASN A 70 -18.20 -27.11 7.27
N ILE A 71 -17.07 -27.36 6.65
CA ILE A 71 -16.78 -28.63 6.03
C ILE A 71 -16.39 -29.61 7.15
N ASP A 72 -17.10 -30.74 7.24
CA ASP A 72 -16.69 -31.88 8.06
C ASP A 72 -15.47 -32.52 7.40
N ASP A 73 -14.36 -32.68 8.14
CA ASP A 73 -13.14 -33.31 7.66
C ASP A 73 -13.21 -34.86 7.65
N GLY A 74 -14.41 -35.43 7.89
CA GLY A 74 -14.63 -36.85 7.97
C GLY A 74 -14.07 -37.54 9.23
N LYS A 75 -13.52 -36.78 10.18
CA LYS A 75 -12.90 -37.24 11.43
C LYS A 75 -13.70 -36.82 12.67
N GLY A 76 -14.91 -36.29 12.45
CA GLY A 76 -15.76 -35.74 13.52
C GLY A 76 -15.34 -34.38 14.05
N LYS A 77 -14.34 -33.72 13.42
CA LYS A 77 -13.93 -32.37 13.70
C LYS A 77 -14.46 -31.45 12.62
N GLN A 78 -15.16 -30.41 13.01
CA GLN A 78 -15.57 -29.37 12.06
C GLN A 78 -14.41 -28.43 11.78
N THR A 79 -14.23 -28.07 10.52
CA THR A 79 -13.15 -27.15 10.08
C THR A 79 -13.74 -25.92 9.42
N PHE A 80 -12.96 -24.83 9.39
CA PHE A 80 -13.30 -23.67 8.58
C PHE A 80 -13.03 -23.95 7.10
N ASN A 81 -13.89 -23.41 6.26
CA ASN A 81 -13.67 -23.38 4.83
C ASN A 81 -12.51 -22.44 4.49
N THR A 82 -11.43 -22.96 3.93
CA THR A 82 -10.22 -22.19 3.61
C THR A 82 -10.52 -21.01 2.69
N ALA A 83 -11.30 -21.23 1.64
CA ALA A 83 -11.64 -20.16 0.68
C ALA A 83 -12.44 -19.04 1.34
N SER A 84 -13.35 -19.36 2.26
CA SER A 84 -14.12 -18.35 3.00
C SER A 84 -13.23 -17.49 3.89
N VAL A 85 -12.25 -18.08 4.58
CA VAL A 85 -11.30 -17.33 5.41
C VAL A 85 -10.44 -16.42 4.53
N GLN A 86 -9.91 -16.91 3.41
CA GLN A 86 -9.15 -16.11 2.44
C GLN A 86 -9.98 -14.94 1.88
N LEU A 87 -11.27 -15.17 1.57
CA LEU A 87 -12.17 -14.10 1.12
C LEU A 87 -12.45 -13.07 2.20
N ALA A 88 -12.61 -13.49 3.46
CA ALA A 88 -12.80 -12.58 4.59
C ALA A 88 -11.55 -11.70 4.79
N ASP A 89 -10.37 -12.30 4.81
CA ASP A 89 -9.09 -11.59 4.92
C ASP A 89 -8.92 -10.57 3.78
N ALA A 90 -9.24 -10.99 2.56
CA ALA A 90 -9.21 -10.11 1.39
C ALA A 90 -10.20 -8.94 1.52
N ALA A 91 -11.43 -9.21 1.96
CA ALA A 91 -12.47 -8.19 2.15
C ALA A 91 -12.07 -7.15 3.20
N PHE A 92 -11.50 -7.57 4.32
CA PHE A 92 -11.03 -6.65 5.37
C PHE A 92 -9.80 -5.86 4.91
N ALA A 93 -8.78 -6.53 4.37
CA ALA A 93 -7.57 -5.87 3.89
C ALA A 93 -7.84 -4.87 2.76
N ALA A 94 -8.74 -5.21 1.83
CA ALA A 94 -9.16 -4.32 0.74
C ALA A 94 -9.88 -3.06 1.23
N ASN A 95 -10.35 -3.03 2.46
CA ASN A 95 -11.00 -1.88 3.09
C ASN A 95 -10.15 -1.26 4.23
N GLY A 96 -8.87 -1.63 4.33
CA GLY A 96 -7.93 -1.04 5.27
C GLY A 96 -8.09 -1.52 6.71
N ALA A 97 -8.56 -2.75 6.90
CA ALA A 97 -8.67 -3.41 8.20
C ALA A 97 -7.92 -4.74 8.20
N THR A 98 -7.53 -5.20 9.37
CA THR A 98 -6.86 -6.48 9.56
C THR A 98 -7.82 -7.46 10.25
N HIS A 99 -7.98 -8.64 9.69
CA HIS A 99 -8.70 -9.73 10.33
C HIS A 99 -7.85 -10.29 11.46
N LEU A 100 -8.44 -10.51 12.62
CA LEU A 100 -7.79 -11.17 13.74
C LEU A 100 -8.28 -12.61 13.84
N GLU A 101 -7.39 -13.53 13.58
CA GLU A 101 -7.59 -14.95 13.71
C GLU A 101 -7.18 -15.40 15.12
N LEU A 102 -8.14 -15.84 15.93
CA LEU A 102 -7.90 -16.26 17.31
C LEU A 102 -7.94 -17.77 17.40
N GLY A 103 -6.78 -18.42 17.47
CA GLY A 103 -6.67 -19.80 17.89
C GLY A 103 -6.67 -19.91 19.43
N GLN A 104 -7.55 -20.72 20.00
CA GLN A 104 -7.45 -21.07 21.42
C GLN A 104 -6.48 -22.25 21.60
N ASN A 105 -5.51 -22.07 22.48
CA ASN A 105 -4.70 -23.14 22.98
C ASN A 105 -5.47 -23.85 24.12
N GLY A 106 -6.34 -24.79 23.77
CA GLY A 106 -7.03 -25.65 24.74
C GLY A 106 -6.39 -27.04 24.88
N ASP A 107 -5.34 -27.32 24.13
CA ASP A 107 -4.62 -28.58 24.20
C ASP A 107 -3.47 -28.49 25.24
N PRO A 108 -3.56 -29.23 26.37
CA PRO A 108 -2.50 -29.24 27.38
C PRO A 108 -1.16 -29.84 26.87
N GLN A 109 -1.15 -30.45 25.70
CA GLN A 109 0.06 -30.98 25.06
C GLN A 109 0.83 -29.94 24.24
N VAL A 110 0.26 -28.75 24.01
CA VAL A 110 0.95 -27.68 23.30
C VAL A 110 1.99 -27.01 24.21
N LYS A 111 3.25 -27.24 23.94
CA LYS A 111 4.34 -26.60 24.69
C LYS A 111 4.40 -25.10 24.38
N PRO A 112 4.64 -24.23 25.39
CA PRO A 112 4.89 -22.82 25.17
C PRO A 112 6.00 -22.60 24.13
N GLY A 113 5.77 -21.70 23.17
CA GLY A 113 6.71 -21.39 22.09
C GLY A 113 6.49 -22.17 20.78
N ASN A 114 5.60 -23.13 20.73
CA ASN A 114 5.21 -23.78 19.48
C ASN A 114 3.98 -23.09 18.87
N TYR A 115 4.18 -21.96 18.25
CA TYR A 115 3.12 -21.13 17.68
C TYR A 115 2.33 -21.81 16.55
N THR A 116 2.93 -22.78 15.85
CA THR A 116 2.21 -23.55 14.82
C THR A 116 1.09 -24.40 15.41
N LYS A 117 1.25 -24.86 16.64
CA LYS A 117 0.20 -25.60 17.34
C LYS A 117 -0.90 -24.72 17.93
N MET A 118 -0.69 -23.43 18.11
CA MET A 118 -1.77 -22.50 18.46
C MET A 118 -2.84 -22.42 17.38
N LEU A 119 -2.44 -22.60 16.12
CA LEU A 119 -3.35 -22.65 14.97
C LEU A 119 -4.02 -24.03 14.80
N GLU A 120 -3.60 -25.04 15.55
CA GLU A 120 -4.21 -26.37 15.60
C GLU A 120 -5.30 -26.49 16.67
N GLY A 121 -5.36 -25.54 17.61
CA GLY A 121 -6.39 -25.47 18.65
C GLY A 121 -7.74 -25.02 18.12
N PRO A 122 -8.80 -25.20 18.94
CA PRO A 122 -10.12 -24.72 18.54
C PRO A 122 -10.10 -23.22 18.27
N TYR A 123 -10.71 -22.85 17.18
CA TYR A 123 -10.80 -21.46 16.73
C TYR A 123 -11.84 -20.72 17.59
N PHE A 124 -11.45 -19.56 18.16
CA PHE A 124 -12.40 -18.74 18.89
C PHE A 124 -13.47 -18.16 17.92
N PRO A 125 -14.75 -18.13 18.25
CA PRO A 125 -15.32 -18.51 19.56
C PRO A 125 -15.78 -19.97 19.67
N ASP A 126 -15.57 -20.79 18.68
CA ASP A 126 -16.09 -22.16 18.64
C ASP A 126 -15.01 -23.20 18.94
N ARG A 127 -15.10 -23.84 20.10
CA ARG A 127 -14.14 -24.84 20.58
C ARG A 127 -14.08 -26.13 19.75
N ASN A 128 -15.00 -26.32 18.83
CA ASN A 128 -15.10 -27.54 18.02
C ASN A 128 -14.54 -27.39 16.61
N ARG A 129 -13.93 -26.22 16.29
CA ARG A 129 -13.48 -25.89 14.94
C ARG A 129 -11.98 -25.73 14.86
N TYR A 130 -11.45 -26.28 13.79
CA TYR A 130 -10.02 -26.34 13.54
C TYR A 130 -9.69 -25.76 12.17
N MET A 131 -8.48 -25.32 12.00
CA MET A 131 -7.98 -24.95 10.68
C MET A 131 -7.72 -26.22 9.86
N GLN A 132 -8.09 -26.18 8.58
CA GLN A 132 -7.65 -27.18 7.60
C GLN A 132 -6.14 -27.01 7.34
N GLU A 133 -5.48 -28.07 6.87
CA GLU A 133 -4.03 -28.03 6.60
C GLU A 133 -3.67 -27.02 5.50
N ASP A 134 -4.51 -26.86 4.49
CA ASP A 134 -4.34 -25.87 3.45
C ASP A 134 -4.51 -24.44 3.99
N LEU A 135 -5.43 -24.19 4.92
CA LEU A 135 -5.58 -22.89 5.57
C LEU A 135 -4.33 -22.53 6.38
N LYS A 136 -3.74 -23.48 7.10
CA LYS A 136 -2.46 -23.30 7.81
C LYS A 136 -1.32 -22.90 6.87
N TYR A 137 -1.39 -23.36 5.62
CA TYR A 137 -0.43 -22.99 4.59
C TYR A 137 -0.67 -21.57 4.04
N TRP A 138 -1.94 -21.22 3.76
CA TRP A 138 -2.27 -19.95 3.12
C TRP A 138 -2.28 -18.75 4.08
N LEU A 139 -2.69 -18.94 5.32
CA LEU A 139 -2.83 -17.87 6.29
C LEU A 139 -1.52 -17.08 6.50
N PRO A 140 -0.35 -17.72 6.69
CA PRO A 140 0.93 -17.00 6.78
C PRO A 140 1.24 -16.18 5.52
N SER A 141 0.89 -16.66 4.32
CA SER A 141 1.10 -15.92 3.07
C SER A 141 0.28 -14.62 3.05
N TYR A 142 -0.99 -14.67 3.46
CA TYR A 142 -1.86 -13.50 3.56
C TYR A 142 -1.31 -12.49 4.56
N TYR A 143 -0.98 -12.90 5.78
CA TYR A 143 -0.43 -12.00 6.79
C TYR A 143 0.94 -11.42 6.39
N ASN A 144 1.79 -12.21 5.75
CA ASN A 144 3.07 -11.71 5.24
C ASN A 144 2.86 -10.63 4.17
N VAL A 145 1.93 -10.83 3.23
CA VAL A 145 1.59 -9.85 2.21
C VAL A 145 0.97 -8.60 2.83
N ILE A 146 0.00 -8.76 3.73
CA ILE A 146 -0.63 -7.65 4.44
C ILE A 146 0.41 -6.80 5.19
N THR A 147 1.37 -7.44 5.85
CA THR A 147 2.45 -6.75 6.57
C THR A 147 3.46 -6.10 5.62
N ALA A 148 3.90 -6.81 4.57
CA ALA A 148 4.87 -6.29 3.62
C ALA A 148 4.35 -5.07 2.84
N TYR A 149 3.05 -5.00 2.61
CA TYR A 149 2.40 -3.91 1.87
C TYR A 149 1.53 -3.02 2.75
N GLU A 150 1.81 -2.93 4.05
CA GLU A 150 1.03 -2.12 4.99
C GLU A 150 0.88 -0.66 4.53
N GLN A 151 1.91 -0.06 3.93
CA GLN A 151 1.88 1.31 3.43
C GLN A 151 0.94 1.48 2.21
N VAL A 152 0.66 0.39 1.49
CA VAL A 152 -0.27 0.38 0.35
C VAL A 152 -1.69 0.13 0.83
N LEU A 153 -1.88 -0.82 1.76
CA LEU A 153 -3.17 -1.32 2.20
C LEU A 153 -3.79 -0.52 3.35
N TYR A 154 -2.94 0.17 4.14
CA TYR A 154 -3.37 0.89 5.34
C TYR A 154 -2.89 2.33 5.32
N GLY A 155 -2.98 2.98 6.44
CA GLY A 155 -2.55 4.37 6.63
C GLY A 155 -3.71 5.35 6.76
N PRO A 156 -3.48 6.50 7.41
CA PRO A 156 -4.55 7.44 7.74
C PRO A 156 -5.20 8.09 6.51
N GLN A 157 -4.49 8.15 5.39
CA GLN A 157 -4.97 8.77 4.15
C GLN A 157 -5.67 7.79 3.21
N LEU A 158 -5.78 6.50 3.58
CA LEU A 158 -6.48 5.53 2.75
C LEU A 158 -7.97 5.89 2.65
N THR A 159 -8.49 6.02 1.44
CA THR A 159 -9.90 6.37 1.17
C THR A 159 -10.42 5.64 -0.06
N SER A 160 -11.73 5.44 -0.12
CA SER A 160 -12.38 4.89 -1.32
C SER A 160 -12.40 5.93 -2.43
N THR A 161 -12.11 5.52 -3.68
CA THR A 161 -12.09 6.42 -4.83
C THR A 161 -13.34 6.35 -5.70
N GLY A 162 -14.09 5.25 -5.63
CA GLY A 162 -15.24 5.02 -6.51
C GLY A 162 -14.87 4.99 -8.01
N ARG A 163 -13.63 4.66 -8.36
CA ARG A 163 -13.19 4.57 -9.76
C ARG A 163 -14.01 3.56 -10.54
N THR A 164 -14.31 3.87 -11.78
CA THR A 164 -14.96 2.92 -12.68
C THR A 164 -13.93 1.89 -13.15
N VAL A 165 -14.29 0.62 -12.98
CA VAL A 165 -13.50 -0.54 -13.42
C VAL A 165 -14.42 -1.49 -14.17
N SER A 166 -13.94 -2.06 -15.26
CA SER A 166 -14.62 -3.15 -15.95
C SER A 166 -13.62 -4.23 -16.35
N ILE A 167 -14.09 -5.45 -16.40
CA ILE A 167 -13.32 -6.63 -16.83
C ILE A 167 -14.07 -7.27 -17.98
N GLU A 168 -13.38 -7.43 -19.14
CA GLU A 168 -14.01 -7.96 -20.34
C GLU A 168 -14.64 -9.33 -20.08
N GLY A 169 -15.93 -9.48 -20.41
CA GLY A 169 -16.67 -10.73 -20.26
C GLY A 169 -16.94 -11.16 -18.82
N GLN A 170 -16.65 -10.34 -17.81
CA GLN A 170 -16.89 -10.69 -16.41
C GLN A 170 -17.88 -9.73 -15.73
N PRO A 171 -18.83 -10.24 -14.94
CA PRO A 171 -19.61 -9.41 -14.05
C PRO A 171 -18.72 -8.85 -12.94
N THR A 172 -18.80 -7.54 -12.69
CA THR A 172 -18.06 -6.86 -11.64
C THR A 172 -18.99 -6.14 -10.66
N SER A 173 -18.57 -6.01 -9.41
CA SER A 173 -19.25 -5.17 -8.41
C SER A 173 -18.24 -4.30 -7.68
N THR A 174 -18.71 -3.19 -7.14
CA THR A 174 -17.90 -2.27 -6.32
C THR A 174 -18.05 -2.51 -4.83
N ASP A 175 -18.99 -3.37 -4.44
CA ASP A 175 -19.42 -3.60 -3.06
C ASP A 175 -19.40 -5.08 -2.64
N GLY A 176 -18.85 -5.97 -3.50
CA GLY A 176 -18.74 -7.40 -3.19
C GLY A 176 -20.04 -8.17 -3.36
N ALA A 177 -20.80 -7.87 -4.42
CA ALA A 177 -22.02 -8.61 -4.74
C ALA A 177 -21.69 -10.08 -5.12
N ALA A 178 -22.67 -10.95 -4.86
CA ALA A 178 -22.60 -12.38 -5.17
C ALA A 178 -22.21 -12.67 -6.62
N ASN A 179 -21.43 -13.71 -6.82
CA ASN A 179 -21.07 -14.24 -8.13
C ASN A 179 -20.39 -13.22 -9.10
N THR A 180 -19.66 -12.24 -8.57
CA THR A 180 -18.93 -11.23 -9.34
C THR A 180 -17.43 -11.25 -9.05
N ILE A 181 -16.65 -10.48 -9.80
CA ILE A 181 -15.33 -10.05 -9.36
C ILE A 181 -15.51 -8.69 -8.68
N TRP A 182 -15.18 -8.63 -7.39
CA TRP A 182 -15.25 -7.38 -6.63
C TRP A 182 -14.09 -6.47 -7.00
N THR A 183 -14.40 -5.31 -7.54
CA THR A 183 -13.41 -4.28 -7.96
C THR A 183 -13.44 -3.14 -6.94
N ASN A 184 -12.82 -3.34 -5.78
CA ASN A 184 -12.74 -2.31 -4.75
C ASN A 184 -11.59 -1.34 -5.06
N THR A 185 -11.88 -0.04 -5.12
CA THR A 185 -10.90 0.98 -5.48
C THR A 185 -10.61 1.90 -4.30
N MET A 186 -9.38 1.91 -3.88
CA MET A 186 -8.87 2.71 -2.76
C MET A 186 -7.77 3.65 -3.24
N ARG A 187 -7.40 4.59 -2.40
CA ARG A 187 -6.29 5.53 -2.60
C ARG A 187 -5.56 5.78 -1.31
N ASN A 188 -4.27 5.88 -1.38
CA ASN A 188 -3.39 6.36 -0.33
C ASN A 188 -2.50 7.51 -0.84
N SER A 189 -1.48 7.89 -0.06
CA SER A 189 -0.54 8.96 -0.44
C SER A 189 0.30 8.65 -1.69
N THR A 190 0.47 7.37 -2.05
CA THR A 190 1.31 6.95 -3.19
C THR A 190 0.53 6.83 -4.51
N GLY A 191 -0.77 6.58 -4.44
CA GLY A 191 -1.63 6.44 -5.61
C GLY A 191 -2.88 5.63 -5.37
N ASP A 192 -3.51 5.19 -6.45
CA ASP A 192 -4.68 4.34 -6.40
C ASP A 192 -4.30 2.88 -6.17
N VAL A 193 -5.17 2.15 -5.49
CA VAL A 193 -5.08 0.70 -5.28
C VAL A 193 -6.37 0.07 -5.74
N LEU A 194 -6.30 -0.83 -6.72
CA LEU A 194 -7.41 -1.63 -7.17
C LEU A 194 -7.31 -3.03 -6.56
N HIS A 195 -8.29 -3.42 -5.79
CA HIS A 195 -8.42 -4.80 -5.32
C HIS A 195 -9.34 -5.57 -6.25
N LEU A 196 -8.93 -6.76 -6.62
CA LEU A 196 -9.73 -7.74 -7.34
C LEU A 196 -9.96 -8.93 -6.41
N ILE A 197 -11.19 -9.14 -5.99
CA ILE A 197 -11.57 -10.28 -5.14
C ILE A 197 -12.53 -11.16 -5.93
N ASN A 198 -12.19 -12.43 -6.04
CA ASN A 198 -12.92 -13.39 -6.86
C ASN A 198 -14.10 -13.99 -6.06
N LEU A 199 -15.27 -13.42 -6.22
CA LEU A 199 -16.53 -13.92 -5.62
C LEU A 199 -17.35 -14.79 -6.58
N LYS A 200 -16.71 -15.39 -7.60
CA LYS A 200 -17.41 -16.31 -8.51
C LYS A 200 -17.80 -17.58 -7.75
N GLY A 201 -19.10 -17.85 -7.72
CA GLY A 201 -19.65 -18.96 -6.94
C GLY A 201 -19.89 -18.66 -5.44
N ASP A 202 -19.58 -17.44 -4.99
CA ASP A 202 -19.84 -16.96 -3.64
C ASP A 202 -21.19 -16.23 -3.55
N ASP A 203 -21.85 -16.27 -2.39
CA ASP A 203 -23.17 -15.66 -2.15
C ASP A 203 -23.13 -14.19 -1.72
N GLY A 204 -21.96 -13.58 -1.65
CA GLY A 204 -21.75 -12.18 -1.22
C GLY A 204 -21.78 -11.96 0.28
N LYS A 205 -21.78 -13.06 1.07
CA LYS A 205 -21.79 -13.01 2.53
C LYS A 205 -20.45 -13.49 3.09
N TRP A 206 -19.66 -12.59 3.59
CA TRP A 206 -18.29 -12.84 4.05
C TRP A 206 -18.16 -13.93 5.13
N ARG A 207 -19.24 -14.22 5.88
CA ARG A 207 -19.23 -15.23 6.96
C ARG A 207 -19.52 -16.64 6.50
N ASN A 208 -20.09 -16.79 5.31
CA ASN A 208 -20.58 -18.07 4.82
C ASN A 208 -19.46 -18.89 4.20
N ALA A 209 -19.61 -20.22 4.21
CA ALA A 209 -18.75 -21.09 3.43
C ALA A 209 -19.00 -20.82 1.93
N THR A 210 -17.95 -20.68 1.17
CA THR A 210 -18.03 -20.63 -0.28
C THR A 210 -17.67 -21.99 -0.88
N GLY A 211 -18.18 -22.25 -2.06
CA GLY A 211 -17.73 -23.40 -2.85
C GLY A 211 -16.27 -23.29 -3.26
N LYS A 212 -15.81 -24.21 -4.08
CA LYS A 212 -14.48 -24.10 -4.68
C LYS A 212 -14.41 -22.85 -5.54
N ILE A 213 -13.50 -21.96 -5.21
CA ILE A 213 -13.22 -20.77 -6.04
C ILE A 213 -12.47 -21.23 -7.29
N GLU A 214 -13.04 -20.93 -8.44
CA GLU A 214 -12.40 -21.21 -9.72
C GLU A 214 -11.50 -20.04 -10.13
N GLU A 215 -10.24 -20.35 -10.40
CA GLU A 215 -9.26 -19.38 -10.89
C GLU A 215 -9.76 -18.72 -12.17
N GLN A 216 -9.76 -17.40 -12.18
CA GLN A 216 -10.05 -16.58 -13.36
C GLN A 216 -8.75 -16.25 -14.09
N LYS A 217 -8.72 -16.43 -15.42
CA LYS A 217 -7.49 -16.27 -16.20
C LYS A 217 -7.62 -15.19 -17.26
N ASN A 218 -6.48 -14.54 -17.57
CA ASN A 218 -6.36 -13.57 -18.64
C ASN A 218 -7.40 -12.45 -18.57
N LEU A 219 -7.63 -11.93 -17.36
CA LEU A 219 -8.59 -10.87 -17.14
C LEU A 219 -8.10 -9.54 -17.76
N LYS A 220 -8.78 -9.07 -18.78
CA LYS A 220 -8.52 -7.78 -19.39
C LYS A 220 -9.27 -6.70 -18.62
N VAL A 221 -8.52 -5.95 -17.85
CA VAL A 221 -9.04 -4.91 -16.95
C VAL A 221 -8.96 -3.55 -17.62
N LYS A 222 -10.05 -2.79 -17.57
CA LYS A 222 -10.12 -1.38 -17.96
C LYS A 222 -10.39 -0.55 -16.71
N TYR A 223 -9.47 0.36 -16.38
CA TYR A 223 -9.51 1.20 -15.20
C TYR A 223 -9.50 2.68 -15.59
N TYR A 224 -10.50 3.45 -15.15
CA TYR A 224 -10.58 4.89 -15.42
C TYR A 224 -9.81 5.67 -14.35
N VAL A 225 -8.77 6.38 -14.78
CA VAL A 225 -7.80 7.04 -13.89
C VAL A 225 -8.30 8.36 -13.28
N GLY A 226 -9.37 8.95 -13.83
CA GLY A 226 -9.94 10.21 -13.34
C GLY A 226 -8.94 11.38 -13.45
N GLN A 227 -9.03 12.33 -12.51
CA GLN A 227 -8.24 13.56 -12.54
C GLN A 227 -6.76 13.36 -12.19
N ASP A 228 -6.38 12.22 -11.60
CA ASP A 228 -4.99 11.95 -11.23
C ASP A 228 -4.08 11.59 -12.41
N GLY A 229 -4.69 11.42 -13.59
CA GLY A 229 -3.97 11.08 -14.79
C GLY A 229 -3.50 9.62 -14.84
N VAL A 230 -2.73 9.31 -15.85
CA VAL A 230 -2.19 7.97 -16.09
C VAL A 230 -1.09 7.67 -15.08
N PRO A 231 -1.10 6.51 -14.41
CA PRO A 231 -0.03 6.14 -13.49
C PRO A 231 1.30 5.96 -14.23
N ALA A 232 2.42 6.22 -13.55
CA ALA A 232 3.75 5.93 -14.10
C ALA A 232 4.00 4.42 -14.20
N ARG A 233 3.54 3.68 -13.19
CA ARG A 233 3.70 2.23 -13.07
C ARG A 233 2.50 1.63 -12.39
N ILE A 234 2.22 0.37 -12.71
CA ILE A 234 1.26 -0.46 -11.99
C ILE A 234 1.92 -1.78 -11.61
N ASN A 235 1.70 -2.22 -10.39
CA ASN A 235 2.27 -3.44 -9.85
C ASN A 235 1.18 -4.33 -9.30
N LEU A 236 1.20 -5.59 -9.71
CA LEU A 236 0.32 -6.64 -9.21
C LEU A 236 0.97 -7.35 -8.02
N VAL A 237 0.21 -7.55 -6.98
CA VAL A 237 0.56 -8.40 -5.82
C VAL A 237 -0.57 -9.38 -5.58
N SER A 238 -0.21 -10.64 -5.35
CA SER A 238 -1.15 -11.72 -5.03
C SER A 238 -0.62 -12.53 -3.84
N PRO A 239 -1.36 -12.67 -2.74
CA PRO A 239 -0.99 -13.60 -1.67
C PRO A 239 -1.11 -15.06 -2.10
N ASP A 240 -1.88 -15.33 -3.17
CA ASP A 240 -2.15 -16.66 -3.70
C ASP A 240 -1.07 -17.15 -4.68
N ILE A 241 -0.16 -16.27 -5.10
CA ILE A 241 0.84 -16.55 -6.13
C ILE A 241 2.18 -15.90 -5.74
N ASN A 242 3.28 -16.63 -5.95
CA ASN A 242 4.66 -16.15 -5.77
C ASN A 242 4.97 -15.51 -4.40
N GLY A 243 4.28 -15.96 -3.33
CA GLY A 243 4.51 -15.43 -1.99
C GLY A 243 4.28 -13.92 -1.85
N GLY A 244 3.46 -13.32 -2.73
CA GLY A 244 3.15 -11.91 -2.68
C GLY A 244 4.22 -10.97 -3.26
N ALA A 245 5.17 -11.48 -4.03
CA ALA A 245 6.15 -10.61 -4.70
C ALA A 245 5.46 -9.72 -5.74
N ALA A 246 5.76 -8.42 -5.69
CA ALA A 246 5.23 -7.47 -6.66
C ALA A 246 5.72 -7.78 -8.08
N LYS A 247 4.81 -7.72 -9.04
CA LYS A 247 5.08 -7.90 -10.47
C LYS A 247 4.64 -6.65 -11.22
N ASP A 248 5.56 -6.05 -11.99
CA ASP A 248 5.21 -4.97 -12.90
C ASP A 248 4.22 -5.48 -13.96
N LEU A 249 3.18 -4.70 -14.23
CA LEU A 249 2.25 -4.93 -15.31
C LEU A 249 2.42 -3.85 -16.38
N SER A 250 2.54 -4.28 -17.63
CA SER A 250 2.41 -3.39 -18.78
C SER A 250 0.95 -2.97 -18.96
N PHE A 251 0.73 -1.73 -19.35
CA PHE A 251 -0.60 -1.22 -19.64
C PHE A 251 -0.59 -0.34 -20.89
N THR A 252 -1.76 -0.15 -21.48
CA THR A 252 -2.00 0.82 -22.56
C THR A 252 -2.95 1.90 -22.10
N LYS A 253 -2.76 3.12 -22.60
CA LYS A 253 -3.61 4.29 -22.34
C LYS A 253 -4.66 4.43 -23.44
N GLY A 254 -5.87 4.83 -23.07
CA GLY A 254 -6.93 5.20 -23.99
C GLY A 254 -7.82 6.28 -23.40
N THR A 255 -8.68 6.85 -24.25
CA THR A 255 -9.68 7.84 -23.85
C THR A 255 -11.00 7.54 -24.57
N ASP A 256 -12.11 7.64 -23.85
CA ASP A 256 -13.46 7.55 -24.42
C ASP A 256 -14.38 8.59 -23.78
N ALA A 257 -15.67 8.50 -24.04
CA ALA A 257 -16.66 9.46 -23.52
C ALA A 257 -16.72 9.53 -21.96
N LYS A 258 -16.25 8.48 -21.28
CA LYS A 258 -16.17 8.44 -19.81
C LYS A 258 -14.85 9.01 -19.25
N GLY A 259 -13.87 9.31 -20.11
CA GLY A 259 -12.59 9.87 -19.73
C GLY A 259 -11.39 9.01 -20.09
N THR A 260 -10.25 9.35 -19.51
CA THR A 260 -8.99 8.62 -19.70
C THR A 260 -8.98 7.33 -18.87
N TYR A 261 -8.51 6.26 -19.48
CA TYR A 261 -8.39 4.95 -18.85
C TYR A 261 -7.06 4.28 -19.19
N ILE A 262 -6.71 3.26 -18.42
CA ILE A 262 -5.66 2.29 -18.76
C ILE A 262 -6.28 0.92 -18.91
N THR A 263 -5.64 0.09 -19.78
CA THR A 263 -5.99 -1.33 -19.91
C THR A 263 -4.76 -2.19 -19.65
N PHE A 264 -4.94 -3.26 -18.89
CA PHE A 264 -3.90 -4.22 -18.57
C PHE A 264 -4.50 -5.62 -18.39
N THR A 265 -3.64 -6.64 -18.36
CA THR A 265 -4.08 -8.03 -18.22
C THR A 265 -3.58 -8.61 -16.89
N VAL A 266 -4.50 -9.15 -16.08
CA VAL A 266 -4.20 -10.00 -14.95
C VAL A 266 -4.24 -11.44 -15.42
N SER A 267 -3.09 -12.11 -15.41
CA SER A 267 -2.94 -13.45 -15.97
C SER A 267 -3.69 -14.52 -15.19
N SER A 268 -3.81 -14.34 -13.87
CA SER A 268 -4.45 -15.27 -12.95
C SER A 268 -4.98 -14.51 -11.76
N LEU A 269 -6.22 -14.74 -11.38
CA LEU A 269 -6.85 -14.31 -10.14
C LEU A 269 -7.44 -15.55 -9.46
N LYS A 270 -6.84 -15.99 -8.37
CA LYS A 270 -7.37 -17.09 -7.56
C LYS A 270 -8.41 -16.57 -6.58
N VAL A 271 -7.99 -15.97 -5.49
CA VAL A 271 -8.88 -15.40 -4.47
C VAL A 271 -8.75 -13.88 -4.45
N TRP A 272 -7.55 -13.36 -4.26
CA TRP A 272 -7.32 -11.93 -4.09
C TRP A 272 -6.03 -11.46 -4.76
N ASP A 273 -6.16 -10.42 -5.54
CA ASP A 273 -5.06 -9.64 -6.07
C ASP A 273 -5.28 -8.17 -5.73
N PHE A 274 -4.20 -7.42 -5.58
CA PHE A 274 -4.31 -5.97 -5.62
C PHE A 274 -3.26 -5.37 -6.55
N ILE A 275 -3.69 -4.33 -7.27
CA ILE A 275 -2.86 -3.57 -8.19
C ILE A 275 -2.68 -2.19 -7.59
N TYR A 276 -1.48 -1.87 -7.15
CA TYR A 276 -1.18 -0.52 -6.71
C TYR A 276 -0.55 0.28 -7.84
N MET A 277 -1.04 1.50 -7.98
CA MET A 277 -0.71 2.41 -9.07
C MET A 277 0.14 3.53 -8.51
N ILE A 278 1.36 3.64 -8.99
CA ILE A 278 2.24 4.74 -8.62
C ILE A 278 1.84 5.93 -9.47
N LYS A 279 1.53 7.06 -8.83
CA LYS A 279 1.13 8.27 -9.54
C LYS A 279 2.15 8.63 -10.60
N GLY A 280 1.67 8.80 -11.82
CA GLY A 280 2.42 9.47 -12.86
C GLY A 280 2.28 10.96 -12.65
N ASN A 281 3.37 11.64 -12.59
CA ASN A 281 3.35 13.11 -12.59
C ASN A 281 3.18 13.57 -14.05
N GLY A 282 1.97 13.42 -14.63
CA GLY A 282 1.66 13.82 -16.01
C GLY A 282 2.63 13.27 -17.07
N GLU A 283 2.11 12.73 -18.17
CA GLU A 283 2.81 12.17 -19.33
C GLU A 283 4.31 11.85 -19.17
N GLY A 284 4.61 10.59 -18.80
CA GLY A 284 5.99 10.07 -18.75
C GLY A 284 6.83 10.71 -17.67
N ALA A 285 6.36 10.65 -16.41
CA ALA A 285 7.09 11.25 -15.30
C ALA A 285 8.55 10.78 -15.31
N ASN A 286 9.41 11.66 -15.71
CA ASN A 286 10.82 11.52 -15.50
C ASN A 286 11.07 11.63 -14.00
N THR A 287 11.07 10.50 -13.31
CA THR A 287 11.38 10.44 -11.86
C THR A 287 12.84 10.79 -11.58
N ARG A 288 13.59 11.13 -12.62
CA ARG A 288 14.99 11.48 -12.56
C ARG A 288 15.19 12.98 -12.55
N VAL A 289 16.04 13.38 -11.66
CA VAL A 289 16.54 14.75 -11.59
C VAL A 289 17.81 14.80 -12.43
N VAL A 290 17.68 15.23 -13.70
CA VAL A 290 18.78 15.26 -14.66
C VAL A 290 19.44 16.63 -14.66
N ASN A 291 20.77 16.66 -14.57
CA ASN A 291 21.55 17.88 -14.62
C ASN A 291 21.66 18.40 -16.06
N ALA A 292 21.36 19.66 -16.31
CA ALA A 292 21.38 20.26 -17.64
C ALA A 292 22.78 20.41 -18.22
N ASN A 293 23.83 20.47 -17.40
CA ASN A 293 25.23 20.61 -17.86
C ASN A 293 25.83 19.29 -18.32
N SER A 294 25.52 18.20 -17.60
CA SER A 294 26.16 16.90 -17.80
C SER A 294 25.25 15.88 -18.50
N GLY A 295 23.93 16.04 -18.41
CA GLY A 295 22.96 15.01 -18.78
C GLY A 295 22.93 13.82 -17.84
N LEU A 296 23.65 13.88 -16.71
CA LEU A 296 23.70 12.82 -15.69
C LEU A 296 22.55 12.97 -14.68
N CYS A 297 22.19 11.88 -14.03
CA CYS A 297 21.13 11.81 -13.06
C CYS A 297 21.60 11.99 -11.62
N MET A 298 20.86 12.73 -10.82
CA MET A 298 21.04 12.76 -9.37
C MET A 298 20.89 11.38 -8.79
N ASN A 299 21.76 11.00 -7.86
CA ASN A 299 21.86 9.66 -7.30
C ASN A 299 22.21 9.73 -5.81
N VAL A 300 21.63 8.84 -5.04
CA VAL A 300 22.11 8.52 -3.69
C VAL A 300 23.23 7.48 -3.82
N ARG A 301 24.46 7.84 -3.40
CA ARG A 301 25.65 7.03 -3.60
C ARG A 301 25.46 5.57 -3.18
N ASP A 302 25.83 4.65 -4.07
CA ASP A 302 25.76 3.20 -3.88
C ASP A 302 24.35 2.67 -3.51
N GLY A 303 23.30 3.50 -3.69
CA GLY A 303 21.95 3.17 -3.26
C GLY A 303 21.80 3.01 -1.73
N LYS A 304 22.74 3.51 -0.95
CA LYS A 304 22.77 3.30 0.50
C LYS A 304 21.70 4.16 1.20
N LEU A 305 20.69 3.52 1.79
CA LEU A 305 19.60 4.15 2.53
C LEU A 305 20.01 4.42 3.99
N ALA A 306 21.01 5.27 4.19
CA ALA A 306 21.48 5.68 5.51
C ALA A 306 21.63 7.20 5.57
N ASN A 307 21.34 7.75 6.74
CA ASN A 307 21.54 9.19 7.00
C ASN A 307 23.01 9.59 6.75
N GLY A 308 23.19 10.69 6.03
CA GLY A 308 24.50 11.21 5.64
C GLY A 308 25.08 10.63 4.34
N THR A 309 24.34 9.76 3.64
CA THR A 309 24.81 9.25 2.34
C THR A 309 24.88 10.36 1.31
N GLN A 310 26.05 10.51 0.69
CA GLN A 310 26.34 11.56 -0.32
C GLN A 310 25.33 11.49 -1.49
N VAL A 311 24.84 12.67 -1.90
CA VAL A 311 24.15 12.85 -3.17
C VAL A 311 25.15 13.28 -4.23
N GLU A 312 25.13 12.63 -5.39
CA GLU A 312 26.03 12.80 -6.50
C GLU A 312 25.31 12.74 -7.84
N GLN A 313 25.99 12.94 -8.94
CA GLN A 313 25.47 12.66 -10.28
C GLN A 313 26.15 11.42 -10.88
N VAL A 314 25.37 10.56 -11.55
CA VAL A 314 25.89 9.38 -12.25
C VAL A 314 25.14 9.15 -13.58
N ASN A 315 25.61 8.22 -14.40
CA ASN A 315 24.87 7.80 -15.60
C ASN A 315 23.44 7.40 -15.23
N CYS A 316 22.48 7.85 -16.04
CA CYS A 316 21.09 7.55 -15.81
C CYS A 316 20.80 6.05 -16.03
N ASP A 317 20.23 5.40 -15.02
CA ASP A 317 19.81 4.00 -15.10
C ASP A 317 18.32 3.90 -14.77
N ALA A 318 17.55 3.40 -15.75
CA ALA A 318 16.09 3.25 -15.64
C ALA A 318 15.66 2.35 -14.48
N ASN A 319 16.50 1.41 -14.08
CA ASN A 319 16.20 0.41 -13.07
C ASN A 319 16.73 0.78 -11.68
N SER A 320 17.50 1.86 -11.58
CA SER A 320 18.08 2.28 -10.31
C SER A 320 17.09 3.04 -9.44
N TYR A 321 16.72 2.48 -8.29
CA TYR A 321 15.88 3.16 -7.30
C TYR A 321 16.58 4.36 -6.68
N SER A 322 17.91 4.38 -6.58
CA SER A 322 18.70 5.47 -6.00
C SER A 322 18.70 6.76 -6.81
N GLN A 323 18.16 6.69 -8.03
CA GLN A 323 17.98 7.82 -8.95
C GLN A 323 16.50 8.23 -9.10
N ASN A 324 15.60 7.50 -8.45
CA ASN A 324 14.16 7.74 -8.51
C ASN A 324 13.75 8.75 -7.45
N PHE A 325 13.51 9.99 -7.84
CA PHE A 325 13.08 11.05 -6.95
C PHE A 325 11.64 11.48 -7.23
N GLN A 326 11.00 12.03 -6.22
CA GLN A 326 9.71 12.71 -6.27
C GLN A 326 9.84 14.06 -5.62
N TYR A 327 9.23 15.07 -6.19
CA TYR A 327 9.15 16.40 -5.58
C TYR A 327 7.77 16.56 -4.92
N VAL A 328 7.72 16.46 -3.61
CA VAL A 328 6.48 16.46 -2.83
C VAL A 328 6.60 17.42 -1.67
N ASP A 329 5.63 18.34 -1.51
CA ASP A 329 5.58 19.32 -0.42
C ASP A 329 6.88 20.13 -0.22
N GLY A 330 7.52 20.46 -1.32
CA GLY A 330 8.79 21.17 -1.31
C GLY A 330 10.00 20.31 -0.92
N GLN A 331 9.89 18.99 -0.91
CA GLN A 331 11.01 18.08 -0.64
C GLN A 331 11.32 17.22 -1.86
N LEU A 332 12.61 17.06 -2.18
CA LEU A 332 13.08 16.02 -3.10
C LEU A 332 13.25 14.74 -2.29
N ARG A 333 12.36 13.77 -2.51
CA ARG A 333 12.33 12.49 -1.81
C ARG A 333 12.74 11.36 -2.75
N LEU A 334 13.51 10.42 -2.25
CA LEU A 334 13.75 9.16 -2.97
C LEU A 334 12.43 8.35 -3.01
N ALA A 335 11.95 8.04 -4.21
CA ALA A 335 10.62 7.46 -4.43
C ALA A 335 10.44 6.14 -3.67
N GLY A 336 9.37 6.05 -2.89
CA GLY A 336 9.06 4.87 -2.08
C GLY A 336 10.02 4.62 -0.91
N LYS A 337 10.84 5.62 -0.54
CA LYS A 337 11.78 5.55 0.60
C LYS A 337 11.61 6.77 1.50
N ASN A 338 11.89 6.60 2.78
CA ASN A 338 11.89 7.71 3.75
C ASN A 338 13.23 8.45 3.76
N MET A 339 13.70 8.85 2.55
CA MET A 339 14.97 9.55 2.37
C MET A 339 14.77 10.82 1.52
N CYS A 340 15.25 11.93 2.02
CA CYS A 340 15.14 13.26 1.40
C CYS A 340 16.51 13.85 1.11
N VAL A 341 16.59 14.69 0.09
CA VAL A 341 17.76 15.52 -0.23
C VAL A 341 17.89 16.63 0.82
N ASP A 342 19.00 16.66 1.53
CA ASP A 342 19.23 17.47 2.72
C ASP A 342 20.57 18.21 2.65
N ILE A 343 20.62 19.41 3.22
CA ILE A 343 21.84 20.22 3.37
C ILE A 343 22.60 19.70 4.59
N LYS A 344 23.83 19.21 4.37
CA LYS A 344 24.68 18.66 5.42
C LYS A 344 24.87 19.67 6.57
N GLU A 345 24.55 19.21 7.80
CA GLU A 345 24.71 20.00 9.03
C GLU A 345 23.99 21.37 9.00
N HIS A 346 22.99 21.52 8.14
CA HIS A 346 22.23 22.77 7.94
C HIS A 346 23.12 23.99 7.62
N ARG A 347 24.32 23.77 7.05
CA ARG A 347 25.29 24.86 6.78
C ARG A 347 24.85 25.71 5.60
N ASN A 348 24.84 27.03 5.80
CA ASN A 348 24.61 28.04 4.75
C ASN A 348 25.94 28.56 4.18
N VAL A 349 26.79 27.69 3.67
CA VAL A 349 28.11 28.06 3.09
C VAL A 349 28.21 27.42 1.71
N ASP A 350 28.78 28.14 0.74
CA ASP A 350 29.06 27.59 -0.60
C ASP A 350 30.00 26.40 -0.50
N GLY A 351 29.68 25.34 -1.23
CA GLY A 351 30.39 24.07 -1.17
C GLY A 351 29.88 23.10 -0.12
N THR A 352 28.84 23.46 0.68
CA THR A 352 28.24 22.52 1.61
C THR A 352 27.70 21.32 0.85
N GLY A 353 28.12 20.11 1.25
CA GLY A 353 27.68 18.87 0.64
C GLY A 353 26.17 18.64 0.81
N ILE A 354 25.61 17.98 -0.16
CA ILE A 354 24.22 17.49 -0.12
C ILE A 354 24.25 16.00 0.14
N HIS A 355 23.38 15.56 1.06
CA HIS A 355 23.27 14.15 1.43
C HIS A 355 21.81 13.68 1.46
N ALA A 356 21.61 12.37 1.48
CA ALA A 356 20.33 11.77 1.79
C ALA A 356 20.17 11.67 3.30
N TRP A 357 19.03 12.06 3.81
CA TRP A 357 18.67 12.00 5.23
C TRP A 357 17.22 11.58 5.40
N GLU A 358 16.89 10.99 6.52
CA GLU A 358 15.50 10.65 6.84
C GLU A 358 14.58 11.87 6.68
N CYS A 359 13.46 11.69 5.96
CA CYS A 359 12.56 12.79 5.65
C CYS A 359 11.89 13.35 6.90
N ASN A 360 11.99 14.65 7.08
CA ASN A 360 11.31 15.40 8.12
C ASN A 360 10.77 16.71 7.53
N SER A 361 9.45 16.83 7.50
CA SER A 361 8.77 18.00 6.91
C SER A 361 9.03 19.33 7.66
N ALA A 362 9.48 19.26 8.92
CA ALA A 362 9.84 20.43 9.72
C ALA A 362 11.25 20.96 9.42
N LEU A 363 12.13 20.14 8.81
CA LEU A 363 13.50 20.55 8.51
C LEU A 363 13.54 21.46 7.27
N LYS A 364 13.96 22.68 7.48
CA LYS A 364 14.12 23.68 6.41
C LYS A 364 15.27 23.33 5.45
N SER A 365 16.29 22.60 5.91
CA SER A 365 17.39 22.08 5.09
C SER A 365 16.96 21.07 4.02
N GLN A 366 15.75 20.50 4.17
CA GLN A 366 15.14 19.58 3.20
C GLN A 366 14.11 20.27 2.30
N LYS A 367 13.91 21.58 2.43
CA LYS A 367 12.94 22.33 1.61
C LYS A 367 13.60 22.94 0.40
N TRP A 368 13.00 22.74 -0.73
CA TRP A 368 13.48 23.21 -2.03
C TRP A 368 12.34 23.85 -2.79
N GLU A 369 12.59 24.97 -3.44
CA GLU A 369 11.70 25.61 -4.41
C GLU A 369 12.24 25.32 -5.80
N TYR A 370 11.39 24.79 -6.68
CA TYR A 370 11.76 24.65 -8.07
C TYR A 370 11.44 25.93 -8.82
N THR A 371 12.47 26.63 -9.28
CA THR A 371 12.34 27.93 -9.93
C THR A 371 11.99 27.80 -11.42
N SER A 372 11.47 28.87 -12.01
CA SER A 372 11.25 28.97 -13.47
C SER A 372 12.53 28.84 -14.30
N ALA A 373 13.71 29.06 -13.69
CA ALA A 373 15.01 28.82 -14.31
C ALA A 373 15.46 27.35 -14.28
N GLY A 374 14.66 26.45 -13.71
CA GLY A 374 15.00 25.02 -13.59
C GLY A 374 15.96 24.71 -12.45
N GLN A 375 15.96 25.50 -11.39
CA GLN A 375 16.85 25.34 -10.23
C GLN A 375 16.08 24.89 -9.00
N TYR A 376 16.70 24.06 -8.16
CA TYR A 376 16.25 23.81 -6.80
C TYR A 376 16.94 24.79 -5.85
N ARG A 377 16.20 25.76 -5.38
CA ARG A 377 16.64 26.78 -4.42
C ARG A 377 16.12 26.44 -3.03
N ASN A 378 17.00 26.44 -2.04
CA ASN A 378 16.57 26.32 -0.66
C ASN A 378 16.07 27.68 -0.15
N PRO A 379 14.83 27.83 0.33
CA PRO A 379 14.27 29.13 0.71
C PRO A 379 14.92 29.73 1.95
N GLU A 380 15.47 28.94 2.87
CA GLU A 380 16.13 29.41 4.08
C GLU A 380 17.51 29.97 3.78
N THR A 381 18.30 29.28 2.96
CA THR A 381 19.67 29.67 2.64
C THR A 381 19.78 30.65 1.46
N GLY A 382 18.72 30.66 0.61
CA GLY A 382 18.73 31.38 -0.66
C GLY A 382 19.63 30.77 -1.73
N LYS A 383 20.25 29.64 -1.48
CA LYS A 383 21.24 28.96 -2.35
C LYS A 383 20.61 27.80 -3.14
N CYS A 384 21.30 27.35 -4.18
CA CYS A 384 20.85 26.39 -5.14
C CYS A 384 21.64 25.06 -5.08
N LEU A 385 20.99 23.96 -5.48
CA LEU A 385 21.68 22.69 -5.75
C LEU A 385 22.52 22.83 -7.02
N GLY A 386 23.78 22.48 -6.93
CA GLY A 386 24.71 22.49 -8.06
C GLY A 386 25.63 21.29 -8.03
N VAL A 387 26.22 20.97 -9.19
CA VAL A 387 27.28 19.97 -9.27
C VAL A 387 28.61 20.61 -8.97
N SER A 388 29.40 20.03 -8.07
CA SER A 388 30.69 20.54 -7.63
C SER A 388 31.64 20.74 -8.81
N GLY A 389 32.24 21.96 -8.89
CA GLY A 389 33.18 22.32 -9.95
C GLY A 389 32.61 22.29 -11.37
N ASP A 390 31.27 22.44 -11.52
CA ASP A 390 30.58 22.32 -12.82
C ASP A 390 30.92 21.03 -13.58
N SER A 391 31.28 20.00 -12.85
CA SER A 391 31.76 18.73 -13.39
C SER A 391 30.71 18.05 -14.27
N LYS A 392 31.19 17.42 -15.36
CA LYS A 392 30.40 16.50 -16.20
C LYS A 392 30.72 15.03 -15.94
N GLN A 393 31.54 14.77 -14.92
CA GLN A 393 31.97 13.41 -14.63
C GLN A 393 30.94 12.67 -13.75
N THR A 394 30.81 11.37 -13.96
CA THR A 394 30.05 10.49 -13.09
C THR A 394 30.70 10.44 -11.70
N GLY A 395 29.89 10.37 -10.63
CA GLY A 395 30.37 10.38 -9.25
C GLY A 395 30.66 11.77 -8.68
N ALA A 396 30.49 12.85 -9.47
CA ALA A 396 30.67 14.21 -8.97
C ALA A 396 29.59 14.55 -7.93
N PRO A 397 29.99 15.07 -6.74
CA PRO A 397 29.08 15.37 -5.68
C PRO A 397 28.17 16.56 -6.01
N VAL A 398 26.95 16.50 -5.48
CA VAL A 398 26.03 17.65 -5.43
C VAL A 398 26.34 18.47 -4.18
N HIS A 399 26.31 19.79 -4.32
CA HIS A 399 26.57 20.73 -3.25
C HIS A 399 25.54 21.88 -3.24
N LEU A 400 25.51 22.61 -2.12
CA LEU A 400 24.83 23.89 -2.00
C LEU A 400 25.76 24.98 -2.48
N TRP A 401 25.29 25.91 -3.32
CA TRP A 401 26.08 27.02 -3.84
C TRP A 401 25.21 28.25 -4.09
N THR A 402 25.82 29.42 -4.04
CA THR A 402 25.16 30.68 -4.47
C THR A 402 24.53 30.48 -5.87
N CYS A 403 23.26 30.83 -6.01
CA CYS A 403 22.55 30.63 -7.28
C CYS A 403 23.15 31.47 -8.41
N HIS A 404 23.38 30.83 -9.55
CA HIS A 404 23.85 31.49 -10.78
C HIS A 404 23.17 30.86 -12.01
N SER A 405 23.26 31.47 -13.17
CA SER A 405 22.59 31.01 -14.40
C SER A 405 23.26 29.82 -15.09
N GLY A 406 24.33 29.26 -14.53
CA GLY A 406 25.07 28.13 -15.09
C GLY A 406 24.24 26.86 -15.18
N ALA A 407 24.51 26.04 -16.17
CA ALA A 407 23.77 24.80 -16.44
C ALA A 407 23.97 23.73 -15.35
N SER A 408 25.06 23.79 -14.57
CA SER A 408 25.37 22.87 -13.47
C SER A 408 24.40 22.97 -12.30
N GLN A 409 23.65 24.09 -12.19
CA GLN A 409 22.60 24.29 -11.19
C GLN A 409 21.19 24.11 -11.77
N ARG A 410 21.06 23.76 -13.04
CA ARG A 410 19.75 23.50 -13.65
C ARG A 410 19.50 22.00 -13.73
N TRP A 411 18.33 21.62 -13.30
CA TRP A 411 17.89 20.24 -13.17
C TRP A 411 16.51 20.07 -13.75
N THR A 412 16.19 18.86 -14.22
CA THR A 412 14.80 18.52 -14.52
C THR A 412 14.00 18.38 -13.23
N ASN A 413 12.71 18.72 -13.29
CA ASN A 413 11.81 18.44 -12.18
C ASN A 413 11.21 17.05 -12.37
N PRO A 414 11.25 16.18 -11.35
CA PRO A 414 10.63 14.86 -11.40
C PRO A 414 9.10 14.92 -11.17
N ASN A 415 8.42 15.93 -11.66
CA ASN A 415 6.96 16.08 -11.59
C ASN A 415 6.31 15.63 -12.90
#